data_97e47bcd70bd0d90fab1bd979e4a49e7
#
_entry.id   97e47bcd70bd0d90fab1bd979e4a49e7
#
_cell.length_a   1.000
_cell.length_b   1.000
_cell.length_c   1.000
_cell.angle_alpha   90.00
_cell.angle_beta   90.00
_cell.angle_gamma   90.00
#
_symmetry.space_group_name_H-M   'P 1'
#
loop_
_entity.id
_entity.type
_entity.pdbx_description
1 polymer ?
#
loop_
_entity_poly.entity_id
_entity_poly.type
_entity_poly.pdbx_seq_one_letter_code
_entity_poly.pdbx_strand_id
1 'polypeptide(L)'
;IKLYIPGNTINNINSYVNNLMIDELIKLNLIDKYSKQKDIDLRKYFMHGTAHFMGLDVHDVGSKNIKFKKGMILTCEPGIYIENENIGIRIENDILV
;
A
#
# COMPACT_ATOMS: atom_id res chain seq x y z
N ILE A 1 -6.18 -3.44 7.08
CA ILE A 1 -7.49 -2.83 7.48
C ILE A 1 -7.44 -2.35 8.92
N LYS A 2 -6.86 -3.12 9.83
CA LYS A 2 -6.75 -2.73 11.26
C LYS A 2 -6.02 -1.41 11.51
N LEU A 3 -5.24 -0.93 10.55
CA LEU A 3 -4.50 0.33 10.66
C LEU A 3 -5.34 1.56 10.27
N TYR A 4 -6.54 1.35 9.72
CA TYR A 4 -7.45 2.43 9.32
C TYR A 4 -8.24 2.93 10.53
N ILE A 5 -7.54 3.53 11.46
CA ILE A 5 -8.08 4.02 12.73
C ILE A 5 -7.80 5.52 12.88
N PRO A 6 -8.61 6.25 13.66
CA PRO A 6 -8.34 7.67 13.91
C PRO A 6 -6.92 7.90 14.44
N GLY A 7 -6.29 8.94 13.93
CA GLY A 7 -4.92 9.32 14.30
C GLY A 7 -3.81 8.72 13.45
N ASN A 8 -4.08 7.67 12.66
CA ASN A 8 -3.11 7.12 11.72
C ASN A 8 -3.06 7.97 10.43
N THR A 9 -2.12 7.67 9.54
CA THR A 9 -1.89 8.38 8.29
C THR A 9 -1.69 7.40 7.13
N ILE A 10 -1.89 7.88 5.89
CA ILE A 10 -1.58 7.10 4.68
C ILE A 10 -0.11 6.71 4.65
N ASN A 11 0.80 7.63 5.01
CA ASN A 11 2.23 7.32 5.03
C ASN A 11 2.57 6.15 5.97
N ASN A 12 1.95 6.10 7.15
CA ASN A 12 2.16 4.98 8.08
C ASN A 12 1.66 3.66 7.50
N ILE A 13 0.49 3.68 6.85
CA ILE A 13 -0.07 2.50 6.19
C ILE A 13 0.85 2.04 5.07
N ASN A 14 1.28 2.95 4.21
CA ASN A 14 2.19 2.61 3.10
C ASN A 14 3.50 2.00 3.62
N SER A 15 4.10 2.58 4.66
CA SER A 15 5.33 2.05 5.25
C SER A 15 5.14 0.64 5.80
N TYR A 16 4.06 0.41 6.53
CA TYR A 16 3.74 -0.90 7.07
C TYR A 16 3.54 -1.94 5.96
N VAL A 17 2.74 -1.60 4.95
CA VAL A 17 2.45 -2.52 3.84
C VAL A 17 3.69 -2.78 3.01
N ASN A 18 4.51 -1.77 2.74
CA ASN A 18 5.76 -1.95 2.00
C ASN A 18 6.69 -2.94 2.71
N ASN A 19 6.85 -2.81 4.02
CA ASN A 19 7.67 -3.75 4.79
C ASN A 19 7.10 -5.17 4.77
N LEU A 20 5.79 -5.30 4.92
CA LEU A 20 5.11 -6.59 4.83
C LEU A 20 5.30 -7.23 3.46
N MET A 21 5.14 -6.45 2.39
CA MET A 21 5.32 -6.93 1.01
C MET A 21 6.76 -7.37 0.75
N ILE A 22 7.75 -6.61 1.22
CA ILE A 22 9.16 -6.97 1.09
C ILE A 22 9.41 -8.33 1.74
N ASP A 23 8.93 -8.54 2.96
CA ASP A 23 9.11 -9.81 3.68
C ASP A 23 8.49 -10.98 2.92
N GLU A 24 7.29 -10.81 2.41
CA GLU A 24 6.61 -11.85 1.64
C GLU A 24 7.29 -12.12 0.29
N LEU A 25 7.76 -11.09 -0.40
CA LEU A 25 8.47 -11.26 -1.67
C LEU A 25 9.83 -11.90 -1.48
N ILE A 26 10.49 -11.69 -0.35
CA ILE A 26 11.71 -12.43 0.02
C ILE A 26 11.40 -13.92 0.18
N LYS A 27 10.32 -14.27 0.87
CA LYS A 27 9.88 -15.66 1.02
C LYS A 27 9.59 -16.34 -0.31
N LEU A 28 9.11 -15.59 -1.29
CA LEU A 28 8.85 -16.08 -2.65
C LEU A 28 10.10 -16.09 -3.56
N ASN A 29 11.27 -15.71 -3.04
CA ASN A 29 12.52 -15.58 -3.78
C ASN A 29 12.46 -14.54 -4.92
N LEU A 30 11.59 -13.56 -4.84
CA LEU A 30 11.47 -12.47 -5.81
C LEU A 30 12.34 -11.28 -5.44
N ILE A 31 12.61 -11.09 -4.15
CA ILE A 31 13.56 -10.09 -3.64
C ILE A 31 14.65 -10.82 -2.85
N ASP A 32 15.91 -10.42 -3.08
CA ASP A 32 17.05 -10.94 -2.32
C ASP A 32 17.03 -10.38 -0.90
N LYS A 33 17.05 -11.28 0.10
CA LYS A 33 17.09 -10.88 1.52
C LYS A 33 18.31 -10.06 1.90
N TYR A 34 19.39 -10.12 1.12
CA TYR A 34 20.62 -9.36 1.33
C TYR A 34 20.68 -8.06 0.52
N SER A 35 19.64 -7.76 -0.25
CA SER A 35 19.59 -6.51 -1.02
C SER A 35 19.68 -5.29 -0.11
N LYS A 36 20.48 -4.31 -0.53
CA LYS A 36 20.62 -3.01 0.14
C LYS A 36 19.66 -1.96 -0.40
N GLN A 37 18.83 -2.34 -1.39
CA GLN A 37 17.90 -1.46 -2.07
C GLN A 37 16.49 -2.10 -2.15
N LYS A 38 16.02 -2.66 -1.03
CA LYS A 38 14.75 -3.41 -0.99
C LYS A 38 13.55 -2.57 -1.42
N ASP A 39 13.54 -1.28 -1.12
CA ASP A 39 12.46 -0.38 -1.55
C ASP A 39 12.41 -0.22 -3.07
N ILE A 40 13.57 -0.16 -3.72
CA ILE A 40 13.66 -0.12 -5.18
C ILE A 40 13.23 -1.46 -5.77
N ASP A 41 13.67 -2.56 -5.19
CA ASP A 41 13.31 -3.91 -5.62
C ASP A 41 11.80 -4.15 -5.49
N LEU A 42 11.18 -3.65 -4.42
CA LEU A 42 9.74 -3.75 -4.20
C LEU A 42 8.95 -3.09 -5.34
N ARG A 43 9.39 -1.96 -5.86
CA ARG A 43 8.68 -1.20 -6.89
C ARG A 43 8.53 -1.94 -8.21
N LYS A 44 9.31 -2.98 -8.44
CA LYS A 44 9.14 -3.86 -9.61
C LYS A 44 7.86 -4.67 -9.52
N TYR A 45 7.36 -4.94 -8.30
CA TYR A 45 6.22 -5.79 -8.03
C TYR A 45 5.04 -5.05 -7.44
N PHE A 46 5.30 -3.96 -6.73
CA PHE A 46 4.29 -3.14 -6.09
C PHE A 46 4.68 -1.66 -6.25
N MET A 47 4.17 -1.02 -7.31
CA MET A 47 4.60 0.30 -7.74
C MET A 47 3.64 1.43 -7.35
N HIS A 48 2.57 1.15 -6.64
CA HIS A 48 1.59 2.17 -6.22
C HIS A 48 1.42 2.17 -4.69
N GLY A 49 0.74 3.21 -4.19
CA GLY A 49 0.40 3.26 -2.76
C GLY A 49 -0.74 2.31 -2.41
N THR A 50 -0.91 2.03 -1.12
CA THR A 50 -1.95 1.13 -0.61
C THR A 50 -3.28 1.85 -0.44
N ALA A 51 -3.28 3.16 -0.18
CA ALA A 51 -4.47 3.90 0.21
C ALA A 51 -4.51 5.29 -0.41
N HIS A 52 -5.70 5.76 -0.71
CA HIS A 52 -5.98 7.17 -0.98
C HIS A 52 -7.33 7.57 -0.40
N PHE A 53 -7.52 8.86 -0.17
CA PHE A 53 -8.81 9.38 0.27
C PHE A 53 -9.84 9.26 -0.84
N MET A 54 -11.07 8.95 -0.46
CA MET A 54 -12.22 8.98 -1.34
C MET A 54 -13.11 10.17 -0.98
N GLY A 55 -13.56 10.88 -1.99
CA GLY A 55 -14.43 12.04 -1.85
C GLY A 55 -15.20 12.28 -3.14
N LEU A 56 -15.59 13.54 -3.38
CA LEU A 56 -16.28 13.94 -4.61
C LEU A 56 -15.40 13.73 -5.85
N ASP A 57 -14.07 13.77 -5.69
CA ASP A 57 -13.10 13.44 -6.72
C ASP A 57 -12.42 12.11 -6.41
N VAL A 58 -12.18 11.29 -7.44
CA VAL A 58 -11.58 9.95 -7.32
C VAL A 58 -10.20 9.98 -6.63
N HIS A 59 -9.50 11.10 -6.75
CA HIS A 59 -8.25 11.37 -6.05
C HIS A 59 -8.40 12.66 -5.25
N ASP A 60 -9.15 12.60 -4.17
CA ASP A 60 -9.33 13.77 -3.33
C ASP A 60 -8.00 14.20 -2.70
N VAL A 61 -7.79 15.52 -2.66
CA VAL A 61 -6.52 16.16 -2.35
C VAL A 61 -6.27 16.12 -0.84
N GLY A 62 -6.00 14.94 -0.31
CA GLY A 62 -5.54 14.80 1.06
C GLY A 62 -4.02 14.60 1.09
N SER A 63 -3.31 15.36 1.90
CA SER A 63 -1.91 15.07 2.19
C SER A 63 -1.79 13.69 2.84
N LYS A 64 -0.80 12.89 2.43
CA LYS A 64 -0.53 11.57 3.00
C LYS A 64 -0.16 11.61 4.48
N ASN A 65 0.10 12.79 5.02
CA ASN A 65 0.40 13.03 6.43
C ASN A 65 -0.81 13.45 7.27
N ILE A 66 -1.98 13.60 6.67
CA ILE A 66 -3.19 13.95 7.41
C ILE A 66 -3.58 12.78 8.30
N LYS A 67 -3.81 13.07 9.58
CA LYS A 67 -4.31 12.07 10.53
C LYS A 67 -5.76 11.76 10.25
N PHE A 68 -6.09 10.48 10.22
CA PHE A 68 -7.45 10.04 9.99
C PHE A 68 -8.38 10.51 11.10
N LYS A 69 -9.59 10.86 10.70
CA LYS A 69 -10.69 11.20 11.60
C LYS A 69 -11.85 10.26 11.32
N LYS A 70 -12.64 10.00 12.35
CA LYS A 70 -13.87 9.20 12.21
C LYS A 70 -14.76 9.77 11.11
N GLY A 71 -15.24 8.90 10.24
CA GLY A 71 -16.08 9.25 9.10
C GLY A 71 -15.34 9.42 7.79
N MET A 72 -14.00 9.46 7.79
CA MET A 72 -13.22 9.48 6.56
C MET A 72 -13.33 8.14 5.84
N ILE A 73 -13.34 8.17 4.51
CA ILE A 73 -13.34 6.97 3.66
C ILE A 73 -12.05 6.94 2.87
N LEU A 74 -11.36 5.81 2.92
CA LEU A 74 -10.12 5.57 2.19
C LEU A 74 -10.18 4.23 1.48
N THR A 75 -9.40 4.11 0.40
CA THR A 75 -9.17 2.80 -0.22
C THR A 75 -8.15 1.99 0.55
N CYS A 76 -8.23 0.67 0.41
CA CYS A 76 -7.18 -0.27 0.77
C CYS A 76 -6.97 -1.16 -0.46
N GLU A 77 -5.90 -0.92 -1.20
CA GLU A 77 -5.70 -1.49 -2.53
C GLU A 77 -4.30 -2.04 -2.77
N PRO A 78 -3.78 -2.93 -1.91
CA PRO A 78 -2.49 -3.54 -2.18
C PRO A 78 -2.56 -4.42 -3.43
N GLY A 79 -1.44 -4.52 -4.15
CA GLY A 79 -1.34 -5.33 -5.34
C GLY A 79 0.07 -5.84 -5.58
N ILE A 80 0.18 -6.95 -6.29
CA ILE A 80 1.46 -7.50 -6.73
C ILE A 80 1.37 -7.80 -8.22
N TYR A 81 2.39 -7.38 -8.96
CA TYR A 81 2.47 -7.52 -10.40
C TYR A 81 3.81 -8.14 -10.77
N ILE A 82 3.77 -9.32 -11.40
CA ILE A 82 4.96 -10.06 -11.83
C ILE A 82 4.97 -10.07 -13.35
N GLU A 83 5.65 -9.10 -13.94
CA GLU A 83 5.63 -8.87 -15.39
C GLU A 83 6.12 -10.09 -16.17
N ASN A 84 7.21 -10.72 -15.75
CA ASN A 84 7.79 -11.88 -16.41
C ASN A 84 6.84 -13.08 -16.46
N GLU A 85 5.86 -13.14 -15.58
CA GLU A 85 4.89 -14.24 -15.50
C GLU A 85 3.50 -13.81 -15.98
N ASN A 86 3.34 -12.58 -16.44
CA ASN A 86 2.05 -11.99 -16.83
C ASN A 86 0.97 -12.13 -15.74
N ILE A 87 1.37 -11.99 -14.47
CA ILE A 87 0.48 -12.08 -13.33
C ILE A 87 0.38 -10.72 -12.67
N GLY A 88 -0.85 -10.28 -12.42
CA GLY A 88 -1.13 -9.10 -11.62
C GLY A 88 -2.39 -9.32 -10.81
N ILE A 89 -2.31 -9.07 -9.51
CA ILE A 89 -3.45 -9.17 -8.59
C ILE A 89 -3.49 -7.92 -7.74
N ARG A 90 -4.65 -7.27 -7.70
CA ARG A 90 -4.96 -6.19 -6.78
C ARG A 90 -6.33 -6.46 -6.14
N ILE A 91 -6.39 -6.33 -4.83
CA ILE A 91 -7.64 -6.40 -4.09
C ILE A 91 -7.90 -5.02 -3.51
N GLU A 92 -9.09 -4.50 -3.73
CA GLU A 92 -9.46 -3.16 -3.29
C GLU A 92 -10.73 -3.21 -2.45
N ASN A 93 -10.67 -2.55 -1.30
CA ASN A 93 -11.81 -2.31 -0.42
C ASN A 93 -11.87 -0.82 -0.06
N ASP A 94 -13.07 -0.33 0.13
CA ASP A 94 -13.32 1.00 0.67
C ASP A 94 -13.52 0.87 2.19
N ILE A 95 -12.76 1.64 2.94
CA ILE A 95 -12.73 1.55 4.40
C ILE A 95 -13.27 2.84 5.00
N LEU A 96 -14.28 2.70 5.84
CA LEU A 96 -14.78 3.79 6.69
C LEU A 96 -14.00 3.79 8.01
N VAL A 97 -13.34 4.91 8.27
CA VAL A 97 -12.61 5.10 9.54
C VAL A 97 -13.57 5.34 10.71
#